data_2ba9e3018a045db96c2116d779ee851e
#
_entry.id   2ba9e3018a045db96c2116d779ee851e
#
_cell.length_a   1.000
_cell.length_b   1.000
_cell.length_c   1.000
_cell.angle_alpha   90.00
_cell.angle_beta   90.00
_cell.angle_gamma   90.00
#
_symmetry.space_group_name_H-M   'P 1'
#
loop_
_entity.id
_entity.type
_entity.pdbx_description
1 polymer ?
#
loop_
_entity_poly.entity_id
_entity_poly.type
_entity_poly.pdbx_seq_one_letter_code
_entity_poly.pdbx_strand_id
1 'polypeptide(L)'
;MTFAELNEVRTLKKQIAAAKQKIAALRDSAESVTTKLKPTPKGTTVKSRLEMLAALTVDTEAEINNLQARLQQAVPALTEKILAEVHNNAEQTLMIYRYVACKYFRDIGFLMGYSERRVYQVHEQILKKIAVDCS
;
A
#
# COMPACT_ATOMS: atom_id res chain seq x y z
N MET A 1 -4.37 -0.23 20.96
CA MET A 1 -4.00 -0.25 19.51
C MET A 1 -2.68 0.48 19.33
N THR A 2 -1.79 -0.05 18.52
CA THR A 2 -0.49 0.57 18.22
C THR A 2 -0.53 1.35 16.90
N PHE A 3 0.43 2.26 16.68
CA PHE A 3 0.59 2.91 15.37
C PHE A 3 0.88 1.92 14.26
N ALA A 4 1.63 0.85 14.56
CA ALA A 4 1.89 -0.20 13.59
C ALA A 4 0.60 -0.89 13.14
N GLU A 5 -0.31 -1.18 14.06
CA GLU A 5 -1.62 -1.77 13.73
C GLU A 5 -2.47 -0.82 12.90
N LEU A 6 -2.52 0.48 13.27
CA LEU A 6 -3.26 1.48 12.51
C LEU A 6 -2.75 1.63 11.08
N ASN A 7 -1.44 1.59 10.89
CA ASN A 7 -0.82 1.84 9.60
C ASN A 7 -0.56 0.58 8.78
N GLU A 8 -0.97 -0.61 9.25
CA GLU A 8 -0.71 -1.87 8.56
C GLU A 8 -1.31 -1.90 7.14
N VAL A 9 -2.59 -1.53 6.99
CA VAL A 9 -3.24 -1.49 5.68
C VAL A 9 -2.54 -0.52 4.74
N ARG A 10 -2.20 0.66 5.24
CA ARG A 10 -1.50 1.68 4.47
C ARG A 10 -0.11 1.21 4.04
N THR A 11 0.63 0.57 4.93
CA THR A 11 1.95 0.02 4.63
C THR A 11 1.85 -1.06 3.56
N LEU A 12 0.89 -1.99 3.67
CA LEU A 12 0.66 -3.03 2.68
C LEU A 12 0.31 -2.45 1.31
N LYS A 13 -0.55 -1.44 1.25
CA LYS A 13 -0.89 -0.77 -0.01
C LYS A 13 0.32 -0.11 -0.65
N LYS A 14 1.19 0.52 0.13
CA LYS A 14 2.44 1.13 -0.38
C LYS A 14 3.40 0.06 -0.91
N GLN A 15 3.53 -1.05 -0.20
CA GLN A 15 4.39 -2.16 -0.64
C GLN A 15 3.87 -2.77 -1.94
N ILE A 16 2.56 -2.94 -2.08
CA ILE A 16 1.95 -3.44 -3.32
C ILE A 16 2.21 -2.47 -4.48
N ALA A 17 2.03 -1.18 -4.26
CA ALA A 17 2.29 -0.16 -5.29
C ALA A 17 3.76 -0.17 -5.73
N ALA A 18 4.69 -0.26 -4.79
CA ALA A 18 6.12 -0.35 -5.07
C ALA A 18 6.46 -1.62 -5.88
N ALA A 19 5.88 -2.75 -5.51
CA ALA A 19 6.09 -4.02 -6.23
C ALA A 19 5.53 -3.97 -7.64
N LYS A 20 4.37 -3.33 -7.85
CA LYS A 20 3.80 -3.11 -9.18
C LYS A 20 4.68 -2.23 -10.06
N GLN A 21 5.27 -1.19 -9.48
CA GLN A 21 6.25 -0.34 -10.19
C GLN A 21 7.49 -1.13 -10.58
N LYS A 22 7.96 -2.01 -9.69
CA LYS A 22 9.09 -2.89 -9.95
C LYS A 22 8.83 -3.82 -11.13
N ILE A 23 7.63 -4.42 -11.22
CA ILE A 23 7.23 -5.24 -12.37
C ILE A 23 7.21 -4.42 -13.65
N ALA A 24 6.65 -3.22 -13.62
CA ALA A 24 6.63 -2.34 -14.79
C ALA A 24 8.05 -2.03 -15.26
N ALA A 25 8.97 -1.75 -14.33
CA ALA A 25 10.38 -1.50 -14.64
C ALA A 25 11.06 -2.74 -15.23
N LEU A 26 10.78 -3.93 -14.69
CA LEU A 26 11.34 -5.19 -15.19
C LEU A 26 10.85 -5.49 -16.62
N ARG A 27 9.57 -5.27 -16.90
CA ARG A 27 9.01 -5.44 -18.24
C ARG A 27 9.59 -4.46 -19.24
N ASP A 28 9.73 -3.20 -18.83
CA ASP A 28 10.37 -2.17 -19.65
C ASP A 28 11.82 -2.52 -19.97
N SER A 29 12.56 -3.03 -18.97
CA SER A 29 13.93 -3.50 -19.17
C SER A 29 14.00 -4.68 -20.14
N ALA A 30 13.06 -5.60 -20.09
CA ALA A 30 12.99 -6.73 -20.99
C ALA A 30 12.72 -6.28 -22.44
N GLU A 31 11.79 -5.35 -22.64
CA GLU A 31 11.51 -4.75 -23.95
C GLU A 31 12.72 -4.00 -24.50
N SER A 32 13.40 -3.25 -23.65
CA SER A 32 14.62 -2.52 -24.03
C SER A 32 15.73 -3.48 -24.47
N VAL A 33 15.89 -4.62 -23.81
CA VAL A 33 16.87 -5.64 -24.20
C VAL A 33 16.52 -6.24 -25.57
N THR A 34 15.22 -6.52 -25.83
CA THR A 34 14.77 -7.10 -27.11
C THR A 34 14.87 -6.12 -28.27
N THR A 35 14.55 -4.82 -28.07
CA THR A 35 14.60 -3.80 -29.12
C THR A 35 16.02 -3.37 -29.48
N LYS A 36 16.96 -3.48 -28.58
CA LYS A 36 18.38 -3.16 -28.80
C LYS A 36 19.21 -4.34 -29.29
N LEU A 37 18.57 -5.45 -29.62
CA LEU A 37 19.25 -6.64 -30.09
C LEU A 37 19.83 -6.44 -31.49
N LYS A 38 21.12 -6.13 -31.54
CA LYS A 38 21.90 -6.38 -32.73
C LYS A 38 22.29 -7.86 -32.75
N PRO A 39 22.24 -8.56 -33.90
CA PRO A 39 22.71 -9.92 -33.95
C PRO A 39 24.21 -9.96 -33.65
N THR A 40 24.51 -10.38 -32.42
CA THR A 40 25.87 -10.63 -31.97
C THR A 40 26.12 -12.14 -31.96
N PRO A 41 27.36 -12.60 -32.26
CA PRO A 41 27.67 -14.02 -32.24
C PRO A 41 27.51 -14.70 -30.89
N LYS A 42 27.30 -13.94 -29.82
CA LYS A 42 27.09 -14.45 -28.46
C LYS A 42 25.62 -14.28 -28.03
N GLY A 43 24.69 -14.97 -28.74
CA GLY A 43 23.25 -14.95 -28.44
C GLY A 43 22.88 -15.49 -27.06
N THR A 44 23.76 -16.27 -26.41
CA THR A 44 23.57 -16.86 -25.09
C THR A 44 23.45 -15.81 -23.97
N THR A 45 24.15 -14.68 -24.08
CA THR A 45 24.15 -13.63 -23.03
C THR A 45 22.81 -12.90 -22.94
N VAL A 46 22.15 -12.64 -24.09
CA VAL A 46 20.87 -11.95 -24.12
C VAL A 46 19.75 -12.88 -23.61
N LYS A 47 19.76 -14.12 -24.03
CA LYS A 47 18.80 -15.13 -23.54
C LYS A 47 18.90 -15.29 -22.02
N SER A 48 20.13 -15.32 -21.47
CA SER A 48 20.35 -15.42 -20.03
C SER A 48 19.79 -14.19 -19.29
N ARG A 49 19.95 -12.98 -19.84
CA ARG A 49 19.38 -11.75 -19.24
C ARG A 49 17.87 -11.77 -19.26
N LEU A 50 17.25 -12.22 -20.37
CA LEU A 50 15.79 -12.33 -20.48
C LEU A 50 15.24 -13.36 -19.50
N GLU A 51 15.92 -14.50 -19.35
CA GLU A 51 15.55 -15.53 -18.39
C GLU A 51 15.62 -15.02 -16.95
N MET A 52 16.66 -14.26 -16.62
CA MET A 52 16.83 -13.65 -15.31
C MET A 52 15.71 -12.63 -15.03
N LEU A 53 15.40 -11.75 -16.00
CA LEU A 53 14.33 -10.76 -15.87
C LEU A 53 12.97 -11.43 -15.72
N ALA A 54 12.72 -12.52 -16.47
CA ALA A 54 11.49 -13.30 -16.36
C ALA A 54 11.35 -13.92 -14.96
N ALA A 55 12.43 -14.49 -14.43
CA ALA A 55 12.43 -15.08 -13.09
C ALA A 55 12.15 -14.01 -12.02
N LEU A 56 12.77 -12.83 -12.11
CA LEU A 56 12.53 -11.72 -11.20
C LEU A 56 11.08 -11.21 -11.27
N THR A 57 10.50 -11.21 -12.47
CA THR A 57 9.10 -10.81 -12.66
C THR A 57 8.16 -11.81 -11.97
N VAL A 58 8.39 -13.11 -12.13
CA VAL A 58 7.59 -14.15 -11.46
C VAL A 58 7.69 -14.04 -9.95
N ASP A 59 8.90 -13.84 -9.42
CA ASP A 59 9.12 -13.66 -7.98
C ASP A 59 8.39 -12.43 -7.44
N THR A 60 8.40 -11.33 -8.19
CA THR A 60 7.72 -10.10 -7.80
C THR A 60 6.19 -10.26 -7.86
N GLU A 61 5.67 -10.99 -8.86
CA GLU A 61 4.24 -11.31 -8.93
C GLU A 61 3.79 -12.15 -7.73
N ALA A 62 4.60 -13.12 -7.30
CA ALA A 62 4.33 -13.92 -6.11
C ALA A 62 4.33 -13.03 -4.85
N GLU A 63 5.25 -12.09 -4.74
CA GLU A 63 5.29 -11.11 -3.66
C GLU A 63 4.02 -10.26 -3.61
N ILE A 64 3.55 -9.77 -4.76
CA ILE A 64 2.30 -9.00 -4.85
C ILE A 64 1.11 -9.84 -4.37
N ASN A 65 1.01 -11.08 -4.82
CA ASN A 65 -0.08 -11.98 -4.42
C ASN A 65 -0.09 -12.21 -2.91
N ASN A 66 1.07 -12.39 -2.30
CA ASN A 66 1.19 -12.54 -0.85
C ASN A 66 0.77 -11.26 -0.12
N LEU A 67 1.20 -10.10 -0.59
CA LEU A 67 0.85 -8.81 0.00
C LEU A 67 -0.65 -8.54 -0.12
N GLN A 68 -1.26 -8.88 -1.27
CA GLN A 68 -2.70 -8.72 -1.47
C GLN A 68 -3.50 -9.64 -0.55
N ALA A 69 -3.07 -10.87 -0.33
CA ALA A 69 -3.72 -11.79 0.61
C ALA A 69 -3.66 -11.25 2.04
N ARG A 70 -2.50 -10.72 2.45
CA ARG A 70 -2.35 -10.08 3.75
C ARG A 70 -3.24 -8.85 3.90
N LEU A 71 -3.35 -8.05 2.84
CA LEU A 71 -4.22 -6.87 2.81
C LEU A 71 -5.69 -7.26 2.99
N GLN A 72 -6.15 -8.31 2.31
CA GLN A 72 -7.53 -8.80 2.44
C GLN A 72 -7.87 -9.23 3.87
N GLN A 73 -6.90 -9.72 4.62
CA GLN A 73 -7.07 -10.06 6.03
C GLN A 73 -6.95 -8.86 6.95
N ALA A 74 -6.05 -7.94 6.63
CA ALA A 74 -5.79 -6.75 7.46
C ALA A 74 -6.94 -5.75 7.46
N VAL A 75 -7.62 -5.57 6.32
CA VAL A 75 -8.73 -4.60 6.18
C VAL A 75 -9.87 -4.88 7.16
N PRO A 76 -10.48 -6.07 7.18
CA PRO A 76 -11.55 -6.34 8.14
C PRO A 76 -11.07 -6.33 9.59
N ALA A 77 -9.87 -6.82 9.86
CA ALA A 77 -9.32 -6.85 11.21
C ALA A 77 -9.13 -5.44 11.77
N LEU A 78 -8.58 -4.52 10.98
CA LEU A 78 -8.40 -3.13 11.39
C LEU A 78 -9.75 -2.43 11.55
N THR A 79 -10.68 -2.66 10.64
CA THR A 79 -12.02 -2.09 10.70
C THR A 79 -12.73 -2.50 12.00
N GLU A 80 -12.67 -3.77 12.37
CA GLU A 80 -13.26 -4.27 13.63
C GLU A 80 -12.64 -3.59 14.83
N LYS A 81 -11.31 -3.43 14.87
CA LYS A 81 -10.62 -2.74 15.96
C LYS A 81 -11.03 -1.29 16.09
N ILE A 82 -11.13 -0.58 14.98
CA ILE A 82 -11.59 0.81 14.96
C ILE A 82 -13.01 0.92 15.52
N LEU A 83 -13.91 0.07 15.04
CA LEU A 83 -15.31 0.09 15.49
C LEU A 83 -15.45 -0.30 16.98
N ALA A 84 -14.55 -1.13 17.49
CA ALA A 84 -14.54 -1.53 18.90
C ALA A 84 -14.02 -0.42 19.83
N GLU A 85 -13.03 0.34 19.40
CA GLU A 85 -12.36 1.34 20.23
C GLU A 85 -12.91 2.76 20.05
N VAL A 86 -13.46 3.08 18.89
CA VAL A 86 -14.03 4.40 18.56
C VAL A 86 -15.55 4.28 18.51
N HIS A 87 -16.25 5.00 19.38
CA HIS A 87 -17.70 4.82 19.54
C HIS A 87 -18.57 5.89 18.86
N ASN A 88 -18.00 7.00 18.42
CA ASN A 88 -18.72 8.05 17.72
C ASN A 88 -18.70 7.78 16.20
N ASN A 89 -19.87 7.85 15.55
CA ASN A 89 -19.97 7.55 14.12
C ASN A 89 -19.09 8.45 13.24
N ALA A 90 -19.05 9.75 13.52
CA ALA A 90 -18.21 10.66 12.74
C ALA A 90 -16.72 10.34 12.92
N GLU A 91 -16.32 10.03 14.14
CA GLU A 91 -14.93 9.64 14.43
C GLU A 91 -14.57 8.31 13.79
N GLN A 92 -15.46 7.32 13.84
CA GLN A 92 -15.29 6.04 13.13
C GLN A 92 -15.10 6.25 11.64
N THR A 93 -15.92 7.08 11.03
CA THR A 93 -15.86 7.42 9.61
C THR A 93 -14.51 8.04 9.24
N LEU A 94 -14.05 8.99 10.03
CA LEU A 94 -12.75 9.63 9.83
C LEU A 94 -11.61 8.60 9.88
N MET A 95 -11.62 7.75 10.89
CA MET A 95 -10.58 6.72 11.08
C MET A 95 -10.58 5.70 9.94
N ILE A 96 -11.76 5.27 9.48
CA ILE A 96 -11.88 4.36 8.35
C ILE A 96 -11.34 5.01 7.08
N TYR A 97 -11.72 6.25 6.79
CA TYR A 97 -11.18 6.98 5.63
C TYR A 97 -9.66 7.09 5.69
N ARG A 98 -9.11 7.39 6.85
CA ARG A 98 -7.67 7.60 6.99
C ARG A 98 -6.85 6.32 6.94
N TYR A 99 -7.28 5.28 7.67
CA TYR A 99 -6.45 4.09 7.88
C TYR A 99 -6.87 2.87 7.06
N VAL A 100 -8.11 2.76 6.68
CA VAL A 100 -8.60 1.65 5.85
C VAL A 100 -8.64 2.04 4.38
N ALA A 101 -9.27 3.16 4.05
CA ALA A 101 -9.31 3.68 2.68
C ALA A 101 -8.05 4.44 2.29
N CYS A 102 -7.21 4.80 3.26
CA CYS A 102 -5.91 5.46 3.07
C CYS A 102 -6.01 6.81 2.35
N LYS A 103 -7.03 7.59 2.70
CA LYS A 103 -7.25 8.91 2.12
C LYS A 103 -6.40 9.97 2.82
N TYR A 104 -6.05 11.03 2.10
CA TYR A 104 -5.39 12.20 2.66
C TYR A 104 -6.37 13.00 3.52
N PHE A 105 -5.85 13.69 4.54
CA PHE A 105 -6.68 14.52 5.42
C PHE A 105 -7.49 15.58 4.68
N ARG A 106 -6.91 16.14 3.63
CA ARG A 106 -7.60 17.09 2.75
C ARG A 106 -8.86 16.48 2.13
N ASP A 107 -8.74 15.27 1.60
CA ASP A 107 -9.86 14.56 0.95
C ASP A 107 -10.92 14.16 1.97
N ILE A 108 -10.50 13.73 3.15
CA ILE A 108 -11.41 13.40 4.25
C ILE A 108 -12.22 14.63 4.64
N GLY A 109 -11.58 15.79 4.76
CA GLY A 109 -12.26 17.04 5.07
C GLY A 109 -13.31 17.38 4.04
N PHE A 110 -13.00 17.22 2.78
CA PHE A 110 -13.95 17.44 1.68
C PHE A 110 -15.15 16.48 1.77
N LEU A 111 -14.90 15.20 2.03
CA LEU A 111 -15.96 14.18 2.11
C LEU A 111 -16.86 14.36 3.33
N MET A 112 -16.31 14.81 4.45
CA MET A 112 -17.04 14.98 5.71
C MET A 112 -17.60 16.40 5.91
N GLY A 113 -17.26 17.32 5.02
CA GLY A 113 -17.66 18.71 5.18
C GLY A 113 -16.88 19.46 6.27
N TYR A 114 -15.66 19.03 6.56
CA TYR A 114 -14.77 19.66 7.54
C TYR A 114 -13.63 20.39 6.82
N SER A 115 -13.10 21.45 7.45
CA SER A 115 -11.83 22.01 6.99
C SER A 115 -10.70 21.01 7.27
N GLU A 116 -9.61 21.08 6.52
CA GLU A 116 -8.44 20.22 6.74
C GLU A 116 -7.92 20.34 8.17
N ARG A 117 -7.86 21.57 8.68
CA ARG A 117 -7.46 21.84 10.07
C ARG A 117 -8.36 21.12 11.07
N ARG A 118 -9.68 21.14 10.84
CA ARG A 118 -10.64 20.44 11.70
C ARG A 118 -10.42 18.94 11.70
N VAL A 119 -10.11 18.37 10.52
CA VAL A 119 -9.80 16.94 10.41
C VAL A 119 -8.57 16.58 11.27
N TYR A 120 -7.51 17.37 11.19
CA TYR A 120 -6.31 17.15 12.03
C TYR A 120 -6.63 17.22 13.51
N GLN A 121 -7.44 18.19 13.94
CA GLN A 121 -7.82 18.35 15.33
C GLN A 121 -8.64 17.16 15.82
N VAL A 122 -9.63 16.74 15.08
CA VAL A 122 -10.47 15.59 15.42
C VAL A 122 -9.65 14.30 15.45
N HIS A 123 -8.79 14.10 14.47
CA HIS A 123 -7.89 12.95 14.42
C HIS A 123 -7.00 12.86 15.65
N GLU A 124 -6.39 13.97 16.04
CA GLU A 124 -5.55 14.03 17.23
C GLU A 124 -6.33 13.71 18.51
N GLN A 125 -7.56 14.23 18.63
CA GLN A 125 -8.43 13.94 19.76
C GLN A 125 -8.80 12.45 19.83
N ILE A 126 -9.08 11.82 18.68
CA ILE A 126 -9.38 10.39 18.60
C ILE A 126 -8.19 9.58 19.08
N LEU A 127 -6.98 9.88 18.59
CA LEU A 127 -5.76 9.15 18.99
C LEU A 127 -5.50 9.24 20.50
N LYS A 128 -5.78 10.39 21.10
CA LYS A 128 -5.66 10.55 22.56
C LYS A 128 -6.69 9.71 23.31
N LYS A 129 -7.95 9.68 22.83
CA LYS A 129 -9.02 8.91 23.47
C LYS A 129 -8.77 7.40 23.46
N ILE A 130 -8.23 6.87 22.37
CA ILE A 130 -7.97 5.44 22.24
C ILE A 130 -6.57 5.05 22.75
N ALA A 131 -5.80 6.01 23.25
CA ALA A 131 -4.46 5.79 23.83
C ALA A 131 -3.57 4.95 22.90
N VAL A 132 -3.32 5.45 21.68
CA VAL A 132 -2.49 4.77 20.71
C VAL A 132 -1.04 4.72 21.18
N ASP A 133 -0.50 3.50 21.29
CA ASP A 133 0.88 3.29 21.69
C ASP A 133 1.84 3.60 20.53
N CYS A 134 2.93 4.30 20.85
CA CYS A 134 3.96 4.70 19.89
C CYS A 134 4.98 3.59 19.57
N SER A 135 4.55 2.38 19.37
CA SER A 135 5.46 1.26 19.09
C SER A 135 5.37 0.75 17.66
#